data_7a2bb5b9a0ed9a67cd0dc2e77329932f
#
_entry.id   7a2bb5b9a0ed9a67cd0dc2e77329932f
#
_cell.length_a   1.000
_cell.length_b   1.000
_cell.length_c   1.000
_cell.angle_alpha   90.00
_cell.angle_beta   90.00
_cell.angle_gamma   90.00
#
_symmetry.space_group_name_H-M   'P 1'
#
loop_
_entity.id
_entity.type
_entity.pdbx_description
1 polymer ?
#
loop_
_entity_poly.entity_id
_entity_poly.type
_entity_poly.pdbx_seq_one_letter_code
_entity_poly.pdbx_strand_id
1 'polypeptide(L)'
;MIEKMGLEEFKLQATLISVAIIQILFVFSNLSITAISREGKNAIFMKYIPISLYKQIKIKALPQIIINTIIILATIIDVYFQQINIQFIYLLSVFITSMLINIISSYLLVLVDLNKPNLNWTNQESITKNSGNKLYQYVMTIFIFLILNYLLKIFKDNNYLFSMIIINLLFLIILILLKIFIKKNQNKIFKNIY
;
A
#
# COMPACT_ATOMS: atom_id res chain seq x y z
N MET A 1 -20.19 -6.98 -31.14
CA MET A 1 -18.75 -6.80 -30.85
C MET A 1 -18.51 -5.54 -30.03
N ILE A 2 -19.03 -4.39 -30.42
CA ILE A 2 -18.88 -3.07 -29.74
C ILE A 2 -19.49 -3.10 -28.33
N GLU A 3 -20.69 -3.65 -28.13
CA GLU A 3 -21.31 -3.78 -26.79
C GLU A 3 -20.48 -4.62 -25.81
N LYS A 4 -19.84 -5.69 -26.30
CA LYS A 4 -19.00 -6.55 -25.46
C LYS A 4 -17.71 -5.86 -25.03
N MET A 5 -17.12 -5.03 -25.91
CA MET A 5 -15.95 -4.20 -25.57
C MET A 5 -16.30 -3.14 -24.54
N GLY A 6 -17.44 -2.47 -24.65
CA GLY A 6 -17.90 -1.48 -23.67
C GLY A 6 -18.17 -2.08 -22.28
N LEU A 7 -18.67 -3.31 -22.22
CA LEU A 7 -18.87 -4.05 -20.98
C LEU A 7 -17.54 -4.39 -20.27
N GLU A 8 -16.54 -4.83 -21.02
CA GLU A 8 -15.22 -5.17 -20.45
C GLU A 8 -14.50 -3.91 -19.94
N GLU A 9 -14.59 -2.80 -20.67
CA GLU A 9 -14.07 -1.49 -20.23
C GLU A 9 -14.75 -1.05 -18.93
N PHE A 10 -16.08 -1.10 -18.86
CA PHE A 10 -16.82 -0.74 -17.65
C PHE A 10 -16.41 -1.57 -16.43
N LYS A 11 -16.21 -2.88 -16.60
CA LYS A 11 -15.76 -3.78 -15.55
C LYS A 11 -14.36 -3.40 -15.04
N LEU A 12 -13.44 -3.09 -15.94
CA LEU A 12 -12.08 -2.67 -15.59
C LEU A 12 -12.11 -1.33 -14.85
N GLN A 13 -12.89 -0.37 -15.31
CA GLN A 13 -13.07 0.93 -14.65
C GLN A 13 -13.62 0.75 -13.24
N ALA A 14 -14.71 0.00 -13.07
CA ALA A 14 -15.34 -0.25 -11.79
C ALA A 14 -14.37 -0.91 -10.78
N THR A 15 -13.56 -1.89 -11.22
CA THR A 15 -12.59 -2.55 -10.34
C THR A 15 -11.46 -1.61 -9.93
N LEU A 16 -10.89 -0.83 -10.83
CA LEU A 16 -9.79 0.08 -10.50
C LEU A 16 -10.27 1.29 -9.68
N ILE A 17 -11.50 1.76 -9.90
CA ILE A 17 -12.13 2.79 -9.05
C ILE A 17 -12.33 2.24 -7.62
N SER A 18 -12.82 1.01 -7.47
CA SER A 18 -12.97 0.39 -6.13
C SER A 18 -11.63 0.28 -5.42
N VAL A 19 -10.57 -0.14 -6.13
CA VAL A 19 -9.21 -0.18 -5.59
C VAL A 19 -8.74 1.21 -5.16
N ALA A 20 -9.01 2.25 -5.95
CA ALA A 20 -8.65 3.62 -5.64
C ALA A 20 -9.38 4.15 -4.39
N ILE A 21 -10.66 3.85 -4.22
CA ILE A 21 -11.44 4.21 -3.03
C ILE A 21 -10.84 3.53 -1.79
N ILE A 22 -10.53 2.24 -1.87
CA ILE A 22 -9.86 1.51 -0.78
C ILE A 22 -8.52 2.18 -0.40
N GLN A 23 -7.73 2.64 -1.39
CA GLN A 23 -6.48 3.34 -1.12
C GLN A 23 -6.68 4.68 -0.40
N ILE A 24 -7.76 5.41 -0.68
CA ILE A 24 -8.11 6.63 0.05
C ILE A 24 -8.40 6.31 1.53
N LEU A 25 -9.11 5.23 1.81
CA LEU A 25 -9.39 4.79 3.18
C LEU A 25 -8.11 4.43 3.95
N PHE A 26 -7.07 3.93 3.28
CA PHE A 26 -5.78 3.63 3.93
C PHE A 26 -5.06 4.87 4.48
N VAL A 27 -5.38 6.07 4.00
CA VAL A 27 -4.81 7.33 4.51
C VAL A 27 -5.15 7.55 5.99
N PHE A 28 -6.25 7.01 6.47
CA PHE A 28 -6.64 7.14 7.88
C PHE A 28 -5.79 6.26 8.82
N SER A 29 -5.13 5.22 8.32
CA SER A 29 -4.25 4.36 9.10
C SER A 29 -2.81 4.88 9.07
N ASN A 30 -2.36 5.55 10.15
CA ASN A 30 -1.02 6.16 10.24
C ASN A 30 0.04 5.25 10.89
N LEU A 31 -0.13 3.94 10.90
CA LEU A 31 0.69 3.03 11.69
C LEU A 31 2.09 2.82 11.11
N SER A 32 2.20 2.63 9.79
CA SER A 32 3.51 2.42 9.15
C SER A 32 4.34 3.69 9.05
N ILE A 33 3.69 4.84 8.80
CA ILE A 33 4.38 6.13 8.66
C ILE A 33 4.94 6.68 9.98
N THR A 34 4.57 6.08 11.10
CA THR A 34 5.04 6.42 12.44
C THR A 34 5.69 5.23 13.16
N ALA A 35 5.97 4.14 12.45
CA ALA A 35 6.38 2.88 13.04
C ALA A 35 7.71 2.94 13.78
N ILE A 36 8.67 3.72 13.29
CA ILE A 36 9.98 3.97 13.90
C ILE A 36 9.89 5.12 14.91
N SER A 37 9.22 6.21 14.49
CA SER A 37 9.04 7.39 15.34
C SER A 37 8.40 7.06 16.69
N ARG A 38 7.47 6.10 16.74
CA ARG A 38 6.84 5.64 17.99
C ARG A 38 7.79 5.01 18.99
N GLU A 39 8.93 4.49 18.55
CA GLU A 39 9.94 3.94 19.45
C GLU A 39 10.79 5.03 20.13
N GLY A 40 10.73 6.26 19.62
CA GLY A 40 11.49 7.37 20.15
C GLY A 40 12.99 7.04 20.19
N LYS A 41 13.65 7.38 21.29
CA LYS A 41 15.09 7.11 21.49
C LYS A 41 15.47 5.61 21.42
N ASN A 42 14.52 4.71 21.67
CA ASN A 42 14.75 3.27 21.62
C ASN A 42 14.92 2.75 20.16
N ALA A 43 14.59 3.54 19.15
CA ALA A 43 14.80 3.16 17.74
C ALA A 43 16.25 2.78 17.43
N ILE A 44 17.23 3.29 18.18
CA ILE A 44 18.65 2.97 18.01
C ILE A 44 18.93 1.46 18.22
N PHE A 45 18.15 0.79 19.07
CA PHE A 45 18.33 -0.64 19.34
C PHE A 45 18.07 -1.52 18.10
N MET A 46 17.37 -1.01 17.09
CA MET A 46 17.21 -1.73 15.83
C MET A 46 18.53 -2.14 15.18
N LYS A 47 19.64 -1.40 15.43
CA LYS A 47 20.97 -1.71 14.91
C LYS A 47 21.62 -2.89 15.61
N TYR A 48 21.29 -3.12 16.88
CA TYR A 48 21.91 -4.14 17.71
C TYR A 48 21.14 -5.48 17.71
N ILE A 49 19.89 -5.47 17.23
CA ILE A 49 19.08 -6.68 17.14
C ILE A 49 19.64 -7.56 15.99
N PRO A 50 19.96 -8.86 16.24
CA PRO A 50 20.53 -9.75 15.24
C PRO A 50 19.48 -10.23 14.21
N ILE A 51 18.66 -9.32 13.69
CA ILE A 51 17.60 -9.58 12.72
C ILE A 51 17.80 -8.65 11.53
N SER A 52 17.73 -9.19 10.31
CA SER A 52 17.88 -8.39 9.09
C SER A 52 16.88 -7.24 9.04
N LEU A 53 17.31 -6.08 8.52
CA LEU A 53 16.47 -4.89 8.37
C LEU A 53 15.14 -5.20 7.64
N TYR A 54 15.19 -6.02 6.61
CA TYR A 54 13.97 -6.42 5.90
C TYR A 54 12.95 -7.10 6.82
N LYS A 55 13.38 -7.99 7.70
CA LYS A 55 12.48 -8.63 8.68
C LYS A 55 11.91 -7.61 9.67
N GLN A 56 12.72 -6.67 10.13
CA GLN A 56 12.27 -5.60 11.03
C GLN A 56 11.23 -4.71 10.37
N ILE A 57 11.46 -4.27 9.12
CA ILE A 57 10.48 -3.48 8.34
C ILE A 57 9.18 -4.27 8.17
N LYS A 58 9.28 -5.56 7.82
CA LYS A 58 8.09 -6.42 7.68
C LYS A 58 7.25 -6.45 8.95
N ILE A 59 7.88 -6.67 10.12
CA ILE A 59 7.19 -6.72 11.41
C ILE A 59 6.55 -5.37 11.74
N LYS A 60 7.25 -4.26 11.48
CA LYS A 60 6.73 -2.90 11.74
C LYS A 60 5.59 -2.48 10.80
N ALA A 61 5.55 -3.03 9.60
CA ALA A 61 4.46 -2.81 8.66
C ALA A 61 3.20 -3.65 8.96
N LEU A 62 3.35 -4.79 9.66
CA LEU A 62 2.25 -5.74 9.93
C LEU A 62 0.99 -5.10 10.53
N PRO A 63 1.06 -4.22 11.55
CA PRO A 63 -0.15 -3.65 12.13
C PRO A 63 -0.99 -2.87 11.11
N GLN A 64 -0.35 -2.09 10.23
CA GLN A 64 -1.06 -1.38 9.16
C GLN A 64 -1.62 -2.35 8.12
N ILE A 65 -0.85 -3.35 7.71
CA ILE A 65 -1.30 -4.37 6.75
C ILE A 65 -2.57 -5.06 7.27
N ILE A 66 -2.61 -5.43 8.56
CA ILE A 66 -3.76 -6.08 9.18
C ILE A 66 -4.98 -5.16 9.17
N ILE A 67 -4.85 -3.91 9.64
CA ILE A 67 -5.98 -2.97 9.68
C ILE A 67 -6.50 -2.68 8.27
N ASN A 68 -5.60 -2.44 7.31
CA ASN A 68 -6.00 -2.21 5.93
C ASN A 68 -6.66 -3.44 5.29
N THR A 69 -6.24 -4.66 5.67
CA THR A 69 -6.89 -5.89 5.22
C THR A 69 -8.33 -5.98 5.72
N ILE A 70 -8.59 -5.57 6.96
CA ILE A 70 -9.96 -5.50 7.50
C ILE A 70 -10.79 -4.49 6.69
N ILE A 71 -10.22 -3.33 6.35
CA ILE A 71 -10.90 -2.33 5.49
C ILE A 71 -11.22 -2.92 4.11
N ILE A 72 -10.26 -3.62 3.48
CA ILE A 72 -10.49 -4.28 2.18
C ILE A 72 -11.65 -5.27 2.28
N LEU A 73 -11.66 -6.13 3.30
CA LEU A 73 -12.71 -7.12 3.48
C LEU A 73 -14.08 -6.45 3.74
N ALA A 74 -14.12 -5.42 4.58
CA ALA A 74 -15.35 -4.69 4.86
C ALA A 74 -15.93 -4.04 3.60
N THR A 75 -15.09 -3.41 2.76
CA THR A 75 -15.53 -2.78 1.51
C THR A 75 -15.98 -3.82 0.48
N ILE A 76 -15.33 -4.98 0.38
CA ILE A 76 -15.75 -6.05 -0.52
C ILE A 76 -17.10 -6.63 -0.08
N ILE A 77 -17.29 -6.82 1.21
CA ILE A 77 -18.56 -7.32 1.78
C ILE A 77 -19.68 -6.30 1.50
N ASP A 78 -19.44 -5.02 1.72
CA ASP A 78 -20.42 -3.96 1.42
C ASP A 78 -20.82 -3.96 -0.06
N VAL A 79 -19.85 -3.99 -0.97
CA VAL A 79 -20.09 -4.06 -2.42
C VAL A 79 -20.87 -5.32 -2.80
N TYR A 80 -20.56 -6.46 -2.18
CA TYR A 80 -21.29 -7.72 -2.43
C TYR A 80 -22.77 -7.64 -2.04
N PHE A 81 -23.09 -7.01 -0.92
CA PHE A 81 -24.48 -6.87 -0.46
C PHE A 81 -25.28 -5.83 -1.24
N GLN A 82 -24.63 -4.80 -1.78
CA GLN A 82 -25.31 -3.75 -2.54
C GLN A 82 -25.63 -4.14 -3.99
N GLN A 83 -24.87 -5.07 -4.59
CA GLN A 83 -25.00 -5.44 -6.00
C GLN A 83 -25.29 -6.95 -6.17
N ILE A 84 -26.52 -7.26 -6.53
CA ILE A 84 -27.07 -8.61 -6.62
C ILE A 84 -26.40 -9.49 -7.71
N ASN A 85 -25.61 -8.96 -8.64
CA ASN A 85 -25.08 -9.71 -9.80
C ASN A 85 -23.57 -9.51 -10.08
N ILE A 86 -22.75 -9.21 -9.06
CA ILE A 86 -21.30 -9.16 -9.26
C ILE A 86 -20.72 -10.57 -9.34
N GLN A 87 -20.01 -10.87 -10.42
CA GLN A 87 -19.27 -12.11 -10.53
C GLN A 87 -18.12 -12.13 -9.51
N PHE A 88 -17.97 -13.23 -8.81
CA PHE A 88 -16.92 -13.45 -7.79
C PHE A 88 -15.49 -13.08 -8.28
N ILE A 89 -15.21 -13.27 -9.57
CA ILE A 89 -13.91 -12.96 -10.18
C ILE A 89 -13.52 -11.47 -10.05
N TYR A 90 -14.52 -10.54 -10.07
CA TYR A 90 -14.25 -9.11 -9.89
C TYR A 90 -13.87 -8.79 -8.44
N LEU A 91 -14.61 -9.34 -7.47
CA LEU A 91 -14.30 -9.16 -6.05
C LEU A 91 -12.92 -9.72 -5.71
N LEU A 92 -12.59 -10.89 -6.27
CA LEU A 92 -11.27 -11.49 -6.12
C LEU A 92 -10.16 -10.62 -6.70
N SER A 93 -10.37 -10.03 -7.87
CA SER A 93 -9.39 -9.15 -8.49
C SER A 93 -9.18 -7.86 -7.71
N VAL A 94 -10.24 -7.22 -7.19
CA VAL A 94 -10.16 -6.07 -6.28
C VAL A 94 -9.36 -6.45 -5.02
N PHE A 95 -9.66 -7.61 -4.43
CA PHE A 95 -8.95 -8.09 -3.24
C PHE A 95 -7.45 -8.24 -3.49
N ILE A 96 -7.06 -8.98 -4.55
CA ILE A 96 -5.64 -9.24 -4.84
C ILE A 96 -4.89 -7.94 -5.12
N THR A 97 -5.44 -7.07 -5.99
CA THR A 97 -4.80 -5.80 -6.34
C THR A 97 -4.65 -4.90 -5.11
N SER A 98 -5.71 -4.74 -4.30
CA SER A 98 -5.67 -3.93 -3.09
C SER A 98 -4.69 -4.48 -2.05
N MET A 99 -4.58 -5.80 -1.90
CA MET A 99 -3.63 -6.44 -1.00
C MET A 99 -2.17 -6.19 -1.43
N LEU A 100 -1.86 -6.31 -2.72
CA LEU A 100 -0.51 -6.03 -3.23
C LEU A 100 -0.12 -4.57 -2.97
N ILE A 101 -1.02 -3.63 -3.27
CA ILE A 101 -0.77 -2.21 -3.03
C ILE A 101 -0.65 -1.93 -1.53
N ASN A 102 -1.48 -2.54 -0.67
CA ASN A 102 -1.40 -2.42 0.79
C ASN A 102 -0.01 -2.81 1.32
N ILE A 103 0.52 -3.96 0.88
CA ILE A 103 1.84 -4.43 1.31
C ILE A 103 2.95 -3.48 0.82
N ILE A 104 2.92 -3.07 -0.44
CA ILE A 104 3.91 -2.16 -1.02
C ILE A 104 3.89 -0.82 -0.28
N SER A 105 2.71 -0.21 -0.12
CA SER A 105 2.54 1.08 0.54
C SER A 105 3.00 1.03 1.99
N SER A 106 2.63 -0.02 2.74
CA SER A 106 3.03 -0.17 4.13
C SER A 106 4.55 -0.28 4.29
N TYR A 107 5.25 -1.01 3.40
CA TYR A 107 6.72 -1.09 3.45
C TYR A 107 7.38 0.24 3.09
N LEU A 108 6.88 0.93 2.07
CA LEU A 108 7.41 2.24 1.68
C LEU A 108 7.22 3.28 2.78
N LEU A 109 6.07 3.30 3.46
CA LEU A 109 5.80 4.23 4.55
C LEU A 109 6.72 3.97 5.76
N VAL A 110 7.01 2.71 6.10
CA VAL A 110 8.01 2.40 7.14
C VAL A 110 9.40 2.88 6.72
N LEU A 111 9.78 2.74 5.44
CA LEU A 111 11.06 3.26 4.94
C LEU A 111 11.14 4.79 5.01
N VAL A 112 10.05 5.48 4.73
CA VAL A 112 9.99 6.95 4.86
C VAL A 112 10.21 7.36 6.31
N ASP A 113 9.51 6.73 7.25
CA ASP A 113 9.67 7.03 8.68
C ASP A 113 11.08 6.69 9.18
N LEU A 114 11.69 5.62 8.67
CA LEU A 114 13.06 5.22 9.00
C LEU A 114 14.10 6.22 8.49
N ASN A 115 13.84 6.89 7.37
CA ASN A 115 14.75 7.91 6.83
C ASN A 115 14.71 9.25 7.58
N LYS A 116 13.56 9.60 8.17
CA LYS A 116 13.36 10.86 8.91
C LYS A 116 12.47 10.61 10.14
N PRO A 117 12.95 9.81 11.12
CA PRO A 117 12.16 9.51 12.29
C PRO A 117 12.07 10.73 13.22
N ASN A 118 10.88 10.98 13.77
CA ASN A 118 10.70 11.93 14.85
C ASN A 118 10.94 11.22 16.19
N LEU A 119 12.15 11.30 16.74
CA LEU A 119 12.54 10.58 17.95
C LEU A 119 12.38 11.39 19.25
N ASN A 120 12.23 12.72 19.14
CA ASN A 120 12.15 13.64 20.27
C ASN A 120 10.73 14.14 20.50
N TRP A 121 9.79 13.23 20.74
CA TRP A 121 8.41 13.59 21.05
C TRP A 121 8.15 13.56 22.57
N THR A 122 7.32 14.49 23.02
CA THR A 122 6.91 14.60 24.44
C THR A 122 5.54 13.96 24.68
N ASN A 123 4.65 14.04 23.68
CA ASN A 123 3.28 13.50 23.73
C ASN A 123 3.00 12.61 22.53
N GLN A 124 2.18 11.57 22.70
CA GLN A 124 1.82 10.66 21.59
C GLN A 124 1.21 11.38 20.39
N GLU A 125 0.44 12.46 20.61
CA GLU A 125 -0.10 13.27 19.53
C GLU A 125 0.97 14.00 18.72
N SER A 126 2.09 14.37 19.33
CA SER A 126 3.19 15.07 18.66
C SER A 126 3.92 14.18 17.65
N ILE A 127 3.86 12.84 17.82
CA ILE A 127 4.42 11.90 16.85
C ILE A 127 3.74 12.06 15.49
N THR A 128 2.41 12.21 15.51
CA THR A 128 1.61 12.29 14.28
C THR A 128 1.44 13.72 13.77
N LYS A 129 1.33 14.72 14.64
CA LYS A 129 1.11 16.12 14.23
C LYS A 129 2.38 16.79 13.69
N ASN A 130 3.53 16.50 14.30
CA ASN A 130 4.81 17.14 13.95
C ASN A 130 5.64 16.34 12.94
N SER A 131 5.21 15.14 12.54
CA SER A 131 5.91 14.39 11.52
C SER A 131 5.51 14.91 10.14
N GLY A 132 6.41 15.65 9.47
CA GLY A 132 6.28 15.98 8.04
C GLY A 132 6.10 14.74 7.15
N ASN A 133 6.28 13.56 7.74
CA ASN A 133 6.13 12.26 7.08
C ASN A 133 4.69 11.98 6.61
N LYS A 134 3.65 12.57 7.25
CA LYS A 134 2.26 12.41 6.78
C LYS A 134 2.06 12.89 5.35
N LEU A 135 2.75 13.94 4.93
CA LEU A 135 2.67 14.43 3.55
C LEU A 135 3.05 13.34 2.55
N TYR A 136 4.05 12.51 2.87
CA TYR A 136 4.44 11.40 2.00
C TYR A 136 3.33 10.36 1.82
N GLN A 137 2.49 10.15 2.85
CA GLN A 137 1.35 9.24 2.73
C GLN A 137 0.32 9.78 1.74
N TYR A 138 -0.02 11.06 1.80
CA TYR A 138 -0.93 11.70 0.83
C TYR A 138 -0.34 11.67 -0.58
N VAL A 139 0.92 12.06 -0.75
CA VAL A 139 1.61 12.02 -2.04
C VAL A 139 1.61 10.61 -2.63
N MET A 140 1.84 9.61 -1.79
CA MET A 140 1.84 8.21 -2.21
C MET A 140 0.47 7.74 -2.67
N THR A 141 -0.60 8.13 -1.97
CA THR A 141 -1.98 7.81 -2.37
C THR A 141 -2.33 8.45 -3.71
N ILE A 142 -1.97 9.72 -3.91
CA ILE A 142 -2.16 10.43 -5.18
C ILE A 142 -1.36 9.73 -6.30
N PHE A 143 -0.12 9.34 -6.03
CA PHE A 143 0.72 8.65 -7.01
C PHE A 143 0.14 7.30 -7.44
N ILE A 144 -0.36 6.51 -6.48
CA ILE A 144 -1.05 5.24 -6.77
C ILE A 144 -2.31 5.49 -7.62
N PHE A 145 -3.10 6.51 -7.28
CA PHE A 145 -4.27 6.90 -8.06
C PHE A 145 -3.92 7.26 -9.51
N LEU A 146 -2.85 8.03 -9.73
CA LEU A 146 -2.37 8.36 -11.07
C LEU A 146 -1.91 7.13 -11.85
N ILE A 147 -1.20 6.20 -11.19
CA ILE A 147 -0.80 4.92 -11.81
C ILE A 147 -2.03 4.13 -12.24
N LEU A 148 -3.03 3.97 -11.37
CA LEU A 148 -4.25 3.23 -11.69
C LEU A 148 -4.99 3.85 -12.88
N ASN A 149 -5.11 5.18 -12.93
CA ASN A 149 -5.71 5.89 -14.07
C ASN A 149 -4.92 5.71 -15.37
N TYR A 150 -3.59 5.71 -15.29
CA TYR A 150 -2.73 5.47 -16.44
C TYR A 150 -2.87 4.03 -16.97
N LEU A 151 -2.93 3.05 -16.07
CA LEU A 151 -3.17 1.65 -16.42
C LEU A 151 -4.55 1.46 -17.07
N LEU A 152 -5.57 2.17 -16.59
CA LEU A 152 -6.90 2.20 -17.24
C LEU A 152 -6.80 2.61 -18.71
N LYS A 153 -6.06 3.68 -19.01
CA LYS A 153 -5.90 4.17 -20.38
C LYS A 153 -5.21 3.18 -21.29
N ILE A 154 -4.19 2.46 -20.78
CA ILE A 154 -3.42 1.49 -21.58
C ILE A 154 -4.27 0.24 -21.88
N PHE A 155 -5.05 -0.23 -20.91
CA PHE A 155 -5.75 -1.50 -21.00
C PHE A 155 -7.23 -1.37 -21.38
N LYS A 156 -7.67 -0.17 -21.78
CA LYS A 156 -9.05 0.14 -22.11
C LYS A 156 -9.68 -0.85 -23.09
N ASP A 157 -8.96 -1.18 -24.15
CA ASP A 157 -9.46 -1.99 -25.28
C ASP A 157 -9.18 -3.50 -25.12
N ASN A 158 -8.60 -3.91 -23.98
CA ASN A 158 -8.19 -5.28 -23.74
C ASN A 158 -9.24 -6.06 -22.93
N ASN A 159 -9.16 -7.39 -23.03
CA ASN A 159 -9.98 -8.28 -22.20
C ASN A 159 -9.68 -8.02 -20.71
N TYR A 160 -10.76 -7.92 -19.90
CA TYR A 160 -10.69 -7.63 -18.48
C TYR A 160 -9.72 -8.54 -17.71
N LEU A 161 -9.86 -9.87 -17.87
CA LEU A 161 -9.03 -10.83 -17.13
C LEU A 161 -7.56 -10.70 -17.49
N PHE A 162 -7.24 -10.52 -18.76
CA PHE A 162 -5.88 -10.31 -19.23
C PHE A 162 -5.27 -9.04 -18.61
N SER A 163 -6.04 -7.94 -18.63
CA SER A 163 -5.62 -6.66 -18.05
C SER A 163 -5.33 -6.77 -16.56
N MET A 164 -6.21 -7.41 -15.78
CA MET A 164 -6.05 -7.57 -14.33
C MET A 164 -4.87 -8.49 -13.98
N ILE A 165 -4.62 -9.54 -14.75
CA ILE A 165 -3.44 -10.40 -14.57
C ILE A 165 -2.16 -9.58 -14.75
N ILE A 166 -2.06 -8.79 -15.82
CA ILE A 166 -0.87 -7.96 -16.08
C ILE A 166 -0.68 -6.92 -14.97
N ILE A 167 -1.74 -6.23 -14.54
CA ILE A 167 -1.68 -5.24 -13.47
C ILE A 167 -1.17 -5.89 -12.16
N ASN A 168 -1.68 -7.04 -11.79
CA ASN A 168 -1.26 -7.76 -10.60
C ASN A 168 0.20 -8.24 -10.70
N LEU A 169 0.63 -8.71 -11.87
CA LEU A 169 2.03 -9.08 -12.12
C LEU A 169 2.97 -7.88 -11.99
N LEU A 170 2.59 -6.70 -12.50
CA LEU A 170 3.37 -5.47 -12.33
C LEU A 170 3.55 -5.11 -10.86
N PHE A 171 2.48 -5.12 -10.05
CA PHE A 171 2.59 -4.84 -8.62
C PHE A 171 3.42 -5.90 -7.88
N LEU A 172 3.32 -7.16 -8.27
CA LEU A 172 4.14 -8.23 -7.70
C LEU A 172 5.62 -8.03 -8.01
N ILE A 173 5.98 -7.64 -9.24
CA ILE A 173 7.34 -7.29 -9.62
C ILE A 173 7.85 -6.12 -8.77
N ILE A 174 7.06 -5.06 -8.61
CA ILE A 174 7.41 -3.90 -7.76
C ILE A 174 7.70 -4.37 -6.33
N LEU A 175 6.88 -5.24 -5.77
CA LEU A 175 7.07 -5.79 -4.42
C LEU A 175 8.39 -6.58 -4.30
N ILE A 176 8.72 -7.39 -5.30
CA ILE A 176 9.99 -8.15 -5.34
C ILE A 176 11.18 -7.19 -5.43
N LEU A 177 11.11 -6.19 -6.32
CA LEU A 177 12.16 -5.18 -6.47
C LEU A 177 12.37 -4.39 -5.15
N LEU A 178 11.29 -4.01 -4.48
CA LEU A 178 11.35 -3.34 -3.18
C LEU A 178 12.05 -4.21 -2.14
N LYS A 179 11.74 -5.51 -2.08
CA LYS A 179 12.40 -6.46 -1.18
C LYS A 179 13.90 -6.55 -1.46
N ILE A 180 14.30 -6.64 -2.73
CA ILE A 180 15.71 -6.69 -3.14
C ILE A 180 16.41 -5.37 -2.77
N PHE A 181 15.78 -4.23 -3.05
CA PHE A 181 16.30 -2.90 -2.71
C PHE A 181 16.58 -2.76 -1.21
N ILE A 182 15.62 -3.14 -0.35
CA ILE A 182 15.79 -3.08 1.11
C ILE A 182 16.96 -3.96 1.56
N LYS A 183 17.06 -5.20 1.05
CA LYS A 183 18.14 -6.11 1.41
C LYS A 183 19.52 -5.60 0.97
N LYS A 184 19.62 -5.05 -0.24
CA LYS A 184 20.89 -4.54 -0.78
C LYS A 184 21.38 -3.28 -0.07
N ASN A 185 20.47 -2.41 0.33
CA ASN A 185 20.80 -1.12 0.90
C ASN A 185 20.68 -1.05 2.44
N GLN A 186 20.56 -2.18 3.14
CA GLN A 186 20.31 -2.20 4.58
C GLN A 186 21.34 -1.39 5.40
N ASN A 187 22.63 -1.49 5.07
CA ASN A 187 23.69 -0.75 5.79
C ASN A 187 23.59 0.77 5.59
N LYS A 188 23.18 1.21 4.39
CA LYS A 188 22.97 2.64 4.08
C LYS A 188 21.75 3.19 4.80
N ILE A 189 20.66 2.41 4.80
CA ILE A 189 19.40 2.79 5.43
C ILE A 189 19.57 2.89 6.95
N PHE A 190 20.31 1.96 7.58
CA PHE A 190 20.60 2.04 9.02
C PHE A 190 21.42 3.25 9.44
N LYS A 191 22.27 3.82 8.58
CA LYS A 191 23.02 5.03 8.90
C LYS A 191 22.12 6.23 9.17
N ASN A 192 20.92 6.26 8.57
CA ASN A 192 19.98 7.38 8.73
C ASN A 192 19.26 7.40 10.08
N ILE A 193 19.39 6.36 10.90
CA ILE A 193 18.82 6.34 12.25
C ILE A 193 19.68 7.12 13.24
N TYR A 194 20.92 7.51 12.86
CA TYR A 194 21.82 8.50 13.54
C TYR A 194 23.10 8.68 12.73
#